data_d2b277d4125505d72940f683dd23a84c
#
_entry.id   d2b277d4125505d72940f683dd23a84c
#
_cell.length_a   1.000
_cell.length_b   1.000
_cell.length_c   1.000
_cell.angle_alpha   90.00
_cell.angle_beta   90.00
_cell.angle_gamma   90.00
#
_symmetry.space_group_name_H-M   'P 1'
#
loop_
_entity.id
_entity.type
_entity.pdbx_description
1 polymer ?
#
loop_
_entity_poly.entity_id
_entity_poly.type
_entity_poly.pdbx_seq_one_letter_code
_entity_poly.pdbx_strand_id
1 'polypeptide(L)'
;MRRLTRMAAFVAAGMLVLSVGASAGPTAGAGPPLRYLAGPPGTLDPAFIADAGDVQLLLQLYAGLTRLDERGEPYPSLASGWNISDDGLTYQFAIRENLEFSDGSALTAEDVRRSWLRLLDPATGATAPDVLSVVVGATDRMAGDSGDDDVGITAVDDTTLIVELRYPASYFLEIVATPATFVVPRAADATQGWQTLDAFVGSGPYVADATDGADLVLRANDRYVAGAPPIDEIRWVGSIDGGATAAFAAGEVDLAGVPGWDATWIAYDADLGPRLHAAEPLTISYFGFDTTQPPFDDPRVRRAFALALDRERLVPLAEGASSQAAGSIVPPAIWPDGFSPNLGADPEEARDLLDDAGYEVRADLGTIVVNGSGLGVEPAVAVWREELGVDMAVETMSFGNFLDLLDTRPPQIFTVNWIADYPSPHALYGLLLEPGAASNFGDWHDPEFETLLEAAAAAGESEIGGAYAAVEAYVSEQAPVIPWAYGETWWLVADGLRGLGNLTIGLLDFGRVSWDE
;
A
#
# COMPACT_ATOMS: atom_id res chain seq x y z
N MET A 1 -2.59 60.09 -34.33
CA MET A 1 -2.29 59.52 -35.67
C MET A 1 -1.20 58.46 -35.51
N ARG A 2 -1.41 57.36 -36.19
CA ARG A 2 -0.56 56.15 -36.35
C ARG A 2 -0.52 55.14 -35.20
N ARG A 3 -1.42 54.16 -35.37
CA ARG A 3 -1.38 52.82 -34.83
C ARG A 3 -0.22 52.05 -35.46
N LEU A 4 0.56 51.34 -34.68
CA LEU A 4 1.46 50.29 -35.15
C LEU A 4 0.99 48.94 -34.59
N THR A 5 0.42 48.16 -35.48
CA THR A 5 0.03 46.77 -35.34
C THR A 5 1.30 45.92 -35.27
N ARG A 6 1.50 45.14 -34.23
CA ARG A 6 2.52 44.08 -34.20
C ARG A 6 1.83 42.76 -34.50
N MET A 7 2.13 42.21 -35.67
CA MET A 7 1.81 40.84 -36.05
C MET A 7 2.66 39.88 -35.22
N ALA A 8 1.99 38.96 -34.55
CA ALA A 8 2.62 37.79 -33.98
C ALA A 8 2.79 36.73 -35.08
N ALA A 9 4.01 36.31 -35.32
CA ALA A 9 4.33 35.21 -36.22
C ALA A 9 4.17 33.89 -35.49
N PHE A 10 3.21 33.07 -35.90
CA PHE A 10 3.11 31.68 -35.53
C PHE A 10 4.20 30.87 -36.24
N VAL A 11 5.14 30.30 -35.51
CA VAL A 11 6.04 29.28 -36.01
C VAL A 11 5.33 27.93 -35.84
N ALA A 12 4.82 27.38 -36.92
CA ALA A 12 4.33 26.01 -36.98
C ALA A 12 5.54 25.08 -37.03
N ALA A 13 5.83 24.42 -35.91
CA ALA A 13 6.75 23.27 -35.88
C ALA A 13 5.99 22.07 -36.45
N GLY A 14 6.32 21.65 -37.66
CA GLY A 14 5.80 20.44 -38.26
C GLY A 14 6.34 19.21 -37.52
N MET A 15 5.48 18.49 -36.83
CA MET A 15 5.77 17.12 -36.35
C MET A 15 5.81 16.19 -37.57
N LEU A 16 6.98 15.67 -37.83
CA LEU A 16 7.19 14.57 -38.75
C LEU A 16 6.69 13.27 -38.06
N VAL A 17 5.47 12.87 -38.42
CA VAL A 17 4.95 11.56 -37.99
C VAL A 17 5.69 10.49 -38.79
N LEU A 18 6.72 9.88 -38.18
CA LEU A 18 7.27 8.63 -38.65
C LEU A 18 6.25 7.53 -38.35
N SER A 19 5.48 7.14 -39.37
CA SER A 19 4.71 5.89 -39.32
C SER A 19 5.70 4.71 -39.23
N VAL A 20 5.98 4.28 -38.01
CA VAL A 20 6.57 2.97 -37.79
C VAL A 20 5.48 1.96 -38.13
N GLY A 21 5.63 1.29 -39.25
CA GLY A 21 4.78 0.16 -39.62
C GLY A 21 4.81 -0.85 -38.47
N ALA A 22 3.65 -1.16 -37.93
CA ALA A 22 3.50 -2.29 -37.02
C ALA A 22 3.88 -3.56 -37.78
N SER A 23 5.12 -4.01 -37.61
CA SER A 23 5.45 -5.40 -37.85
C SER A 23 4.66 -6.19 -36.81
N ALA A 24 3.78 -7.09 -37.26
CA ALA A 24 3.21 -8.11 -36.42
C ALA A 24 4.39 -8.76 -35.66
N GLY A 25 4.42 -8.52 -34.35
CA GLY A 25 5.38 -9.20 -33.48
C GLY A 25 5.16 -10.72 -33.60
N PRO A 26 6.16 -11.52 -33.27
CA PRO A 26 6.02 -12.95 -33.25
C PRO A 26 4.81 -13.29 -32.36
N THR A 27 3.94 -14.16 -32.85
CA THR A 27 2.95 -14.84 -32.01
C THR A 27 3.72 -15.44 -30.84
N ALA A 28 3.48 -14.93 -29.63
CA ALA A 28 4.07 -15.47 -28.43
C ALA A 28 3.79 -16.97 -28.40
N GLY A 29 4.85 -17.78 -28.43
CA GLY A 29 4.70 -19.22 -28.25
C GLY A 29 4.24 -19.42 -26.82
N ALA A 30 3.09 -20.10 -26.66
CA ALA A 30 2.54 -20.40 -25.36
C ALA A 30 3.60 -21.15 -24.52
N GLY A 31 4.20 -20.42 -23.58
CA GLY A 31 5.05 -21.00 -22.54
C GLY A 31 4.17 -21.86 -21.59
N PRO A 32 4.78 -22.60 -20.66
CA PRO A 32 3.98 -23.32 -19.68
C PRO A 32 3.20 -22.32 -18.81
N PRO A 33 2.03 -22.75 -18.25
CA PRO A 33 1.32 -21.96 -17.26
C PRO A 33 2.24 -21.56 -16.10
N LEU A 34 2.06 -20.34 -15.57
CA LEU A 34 2.71 -19.92 -14.32
C LEU A 34 1.91 -20.46 -13.14
N ARG A 35 2.53 -21.26 -12.27
CA ARG A 35 1.91 -21.76 -11.04
C ARG A 35 2.38 -20.91 -9.85
N TYR A 36 1.50 -20.06 -9.37
CA TYR A 36 1.76 -19.14 -8.26
C TYR A 36 1.06 -19.60 -6.99
N LEU A 37 1.83 -19.86 -5.94
CA LEU A 37 1.28 -20.22 -4.63
C LEU A 37 0.82 -18.95 -3.89
N ALA A 38 -0.48 -18.76 -3.83
CA ALA A 38 -1.09 -17.54 -3.27
C ALA A 38 -2.06 -17.79 -2.11
N GLY A 39 -2.55 -19.02 -1.96
CA GLY A 39 -3.68 -19.31 -1.09
C GLY A 39 -5.04 -19.11 -1.78
N PRO A 40 -6.14 -19.49 -1.13
CA PRO A 40 -7.48 -19.37 -1.69
C PRO A 40 -7.83 -17.87 -1.89
N PRO A 41 -8.48 -17.53 -3.04
CA PRO A 41 -8.91 -16.15 -3.28
C PRO A 41 -10.01 -15.73 -2.29
N GLY A 42 -9.92 -14.53 -1.74
CA GLY A 42 -10.93 -13.96 -0.85
C GLY A 42 -12.06 -13.30 -1.64
N THR A 43 -11.74 -12.29 -2.48
CA THR A 43 -12.71 -11.55 -3.27
C THR A 43 -12.28 -11.37 -4.73
N LEU A 44 -13.27 -11.24 -5.62
CA LEU A 44 -13.08 -10.79 -7.01
C LEU A 44 -13.56 -9.35 -7.21
N ASP A 45 -14.00 -8.65 -6.16
CA ASP A 45 -14.52 -7.29 -6.22
C ASP A 45 -13.58 -6.32 -5.50
N PRO A 46 -13.03 -5.31 -6.19
CA PRO A 46 -12.15 -4.30 -5.62
C PRO A 46 -12.71 -3.53 -4.41
N ALA A 47 -14.05 -3.47 -4.27
CA ALA A 47 -14.66 -2.80 -3.12
C ALA A 47 -14.53 -3.57 -1.79
N PHE A 48 -14.16 -4.86 -1.83
CA PHE A 48 -14.17 -5.75 -0.65
C PHE A 48 -12.79 -6.36 -0.35
N ILE A 49 -11.73 -5.62 -0.58
CA ILE A 49 -10.35 -6.02 -0.24
C ILE A 49 -10.26 -6.25 1.27
N ALA A 50 -9.79 -7.43 1.68
CA ALA A 50 -9.61 -7.80 3.07
C ALA A 50 -8.14 -8.02 3.46
N ASP A 51 -7.31 -8.44 2.51
CA ASP A 51 -5.91 -8.77 2.75
C ASP A 51 -5.00 -8.57 1.52
N ALA A 52 -3.69 -8.80 1.70
CA ALA A 52 -2.71 -8.67 0.64
C ALA A 52 -2.90 -9.67 -0.51
N GLY A 53 -3.51 -10.83 -0.26
CA GLY A 53 -3.83 -11.81 -1.29
C GLY A 53 -4.90 -11.28 -2.25
N ASP A 54 -5.91 -10.59 -1.72
CA ASP A 54 -6.94 -9.90 -2.51
C ASP A 54 -6.30 -8.81 -3.38
N VAL A 55 -5.46 -7.96 -2.80
CA VAL A 55 -4.71 -6.92 -3.53
C VAL A 55 -3.95 -7.56 -4.69
N GLN A 56 -3.22 -8.65 -4.43
CA GLN A 56 -2.42 -9.33 -5.42
C GLN A 56 -3.25 -9.93 -6.57
N LEU A 57 -4.41 -10.50 -6.25
CA LEU A 57 -5.34 -11.04 -7.25
C LEU A 57 -5.96 -9.93 -8.09
N LEU A 58 -6.46 -8.88 -7.45
CA LEU A 58 -7.16 -7.79 -8.11
C LEU A 58 -6.24 -6.98 -9.04
N LEU A 59 -4.93 -6.90 -8.74
CA LEU A 59 -3.91 -6.38 -9.66
C LEU A 59 -3.88 -7.12 -11.01
N GLN A 60 -4.25 -8.40 -11.04
CA GLN A 60 -4.30 -9.18 -12.28
C GLN A 60 -5.63 -9.01 -13.01
N LEU A 61 -6.72 -8.78 -12.28
CA LEU A 61 -8.08 -8.82 -12.81
C LEU A 61 -8.58 -7.46 -13.32
N TYR A 62 -8.03 -6.36 -12.80
CA TYR A 62 -8.48 -5.01 -13.13
C TYR A 62 -7.32 -4.06 -13.41
N ALA A 63 -7.67 -2.87 -13.91
CA ALA A 63 -6.75 -1.78 -14.16
C ALA A 63 -7.28 -0.46 -13.58
N GLY A 64 -6.35 0.37 -13.08
CA GLY A 64 -6.59 1.74 -12.66
C GLY A 64 -6.22 2.77 -13.73
N LEU A 65 -6.37 4.04 -13.40
CA LEU A 65 -5.91 5.14 -14.26
C LEU A 65 -4.39 5.10 -14.45
N THR A 66 -3.67 4.81 -13.38
CA THR A 66 -2.22 4.61 -13.34
C THR A 66 -1.88 3.20 -12.89
N ARG A 67 -0.64 2.81 -13.00
CA ARG A 67 -0.01 1.63 -12.40
C ARG A 67 1.33 2.03 -11.80
N LEU A 68 1.87 1.19 -10.94
CA LEU A 68 3.16 1.42 -10.29
C LEU A 68 4.28 0.66 -11.03
N ASP A 69 5.42 1.30 -11.18
CA ASP A 69 6.63 0.66 -11.67
C ASP A 69 7.38 -0.09 -10.54
N GLU A 70 8.58 -0.57 -10.82
CA GLU A 70 9.44 -1.31 -9.88
C GLU A 70 9.89 -0.49 -8.67
N ARG A 71 9.76 0.83 -8.72
CA ARG A 71 10.12 1.77 -7.65
C ARG A 71 8.91 2.29 -6.89
N GLY A 72 7.69 1.85 -7.29
CA GLY A 72 6.45 2.38 -6.76
C GLY A 72 6.03 3.71 -7.41
N GLU A 73 6.70 4.15 -8.50
CA GLU A 73 6.35 5.39 -9.19
C GLU A 73 5.15 5.17 -10.13
N PRO A 74 4.17 6.10 -10.13
CA PRO A 74 2.98 5.95 -10.96
C PRO A 74 3.28 6.23 -12.44
N TYR A 75 2.81 5.36 -13.32
CA TYR A 75 2.89 5.53 -14.77
C TYR A 75 1.52 5.33 -15.45
N PRO A 76 1.33 5.86 -16.71
CA PRO A 76 0.07 5.77 -17.43
C PRO A 76 -0.43 4.33 -17.67
N SER A 77 -1.71 4.06 -17.33
CA SER A 77 -2.42 2.80 -17.58
C SER A 77 -3.67 3.05 -18.42
N LEU A 78 -4.89 3.01 -17.85
CA LEU A 78 -6.12 3.40 -18.58
C LEU A 78 -6.07 4.87 -19.01
N ALA A 79 -5.49 5.74 -18.22
CA ALA A 79 -5.12 7.07 -18.65
C ALA A 79 -3.87 7.01 -19.55
N SER A 80 -3.84 7.79 -20.62
CA SER A 80 -2.65 8.00 -21.46
C SER A 80 -1.70 9.06 -20.87
N GLY A 81 -2.21 9.88 -19.94
CA GLY A 81 -1.51 10.92 -19.21
C GLY A 81 -2.51 11.80 -18.45
N TRP A 82 -1.99 12.79 -17.75
CA TRP A 82 -2.76 13.71 -16.94
C TRP A 82 -2.15 15.12 -16.93
N ASN A 83 -2.96 16.10 -16.55
CA ASN A 83 -2.52 17.44 -16.22
C ASN A 83 -3.00 17.79 -14.82
N ILE A 84 -2.12 18.45 -14.05
CA ILE A 84 -2.41 18.93 -12.70
C ILE A 84 -2.44 20.46 -12.76
N SER A 85 -3.45 21.09 -12.13
CA SER A 85 -3.50 22.54 -12.01
C SER A 85 -2.36 23.10 -11.16
N ASP A 86 -2.01 24.38 -11.36
CA ASP A 86 -0.90 25.03 -10.66
C ASP A 86 -1.07 25.03 -9.12
N ASP A 87 -2.30 24.93 -8.63
CA ASP A 87 -2.63 24.83 -7.20
C ASP A 87 -2.70 23.38 -6.68
N GLY A 88 -2.48 22.40 -7.54
CA GLY A 88 -2.49 20.98 -7.18
C GLY A 88 -3.89 20.41 -6.88
N LEU A 89 -4.97 21.17 -7.10
CA LEU A 89 -6.32 20.78 -6.68
C LEU A 89 -7.14 20.09 -7.78
N THR A 90 -6.73 20.19 -9.04
CA THR A 90 -7.48 19.62 -10.16
C THR A 90 -6.60 18.71 -10.98
N TYR A 91 -7.03 17.46 -11.13
CA TYR A 91 -6.40 16.47 -12.00
C TYR A 91 -7.29 16.23 -13.21
N GLN A 92 -6.77 16.44 -14.41
CA GLN A 92 -7.45 16.11 -15.66
C GLN A 92 -6.75 14.92 -16.30
N PHE A 93 -7.40 13.76 -16.30
CA PHE A 93 -6.92 12.54 -16.95
C PHE A 93 -7.41 12.42 -18.38
N ALA A 94 -6.50 12.08 -19.29
CA ALA A 94 -6.83 11.70 -20.65
C ALA A 94 -6.96 10.17 -20.73
N ILE A 95 -8.20 9.66 -20.76
CA ILE A 95 -8.48 8.24 -20.91
C ILE A 95 -8.17 7.81 -22.36
N ARG A 96 -7.54 6.65 -22.54
CA ARG A 96 -7.23 6.14 -23.88
C ARG A 96 -8.51 5.86 -24.66
N GLU A 97 -8.46 6.10 -25.96
CA GLU A 97 -9.56 5.74 -26.88
C GLU A 97 -9.64 4.23 -27.09
N ASN A 98 -10.85 3.73 -27.37
CA ASN A 98 -11.13 2.34 -27.75
C ASN A 98 -10.71 1.32 -26.68
N LEU A 99 -10.77 1.68 -25.40
CA LEU A 99 -10.61 0.73 -24.31
C LEU A 99 -11.83 -0.18 -24.23
N GLU A 100 -11.59 -1.44 -23.93
CA GLU A 100 -12.61 -2.45 -23.76
C GLU A 100 -12.39 -3.23 -22.45
N PHE A 101 -13.49 -3.64 -21.84
CA PHE A 101 -13.46 -4.72 -20.86
C PHE A 101 -13.23 -6.08 -21.56
N SER A 102 -12.96 -7.13 -20.79
CA SER A 102 -12.66 -8.45 -21.32
C SER A 102 -13.81 -9.07 -22.15
N ASP A 103 -15.05 -8.63 -21.94
CA ASP A 103 -16.23 -9.04 -22.73
C ASP A 103 -16.41 -8.25 -24.04
N GLY A 104 -15.57 -7.25 -24.28
CA GLY A 104 -15.65 -6.36 -25.45
C GLY A 104 -16.59 -5.16 -25.27
N SER A 105 -17.19 -4.97 -24.11
CA SER A 105 -17.91 -3.73 -23.80
C SER A 105 -16.94 -2.56 -23.64
N ALA A 106 -17.35 -1.36 -24.08
CA ALA A 106 -16.52 -0.17 -24.00
C ALA A 106 -16.20 0.22 -22.55
N LEU A 107 -14.96 0.68 -22.31
CA LEU A 107 -14.50 1.25 -21.06
C LEU A 107 -14.21 2.75 -21.31
N THR A 108 -14.85 3.64 -20.55
CA THR A 108 -14.81 5.08 -20.74
C THR A 108 -14.54 5.82 -19.44
N ALA A 109 -14.36 7.15 -19.50
CA ALA A 109 -14.25 7.99 -18.30
C ALA A 109 -15.46 7.88 -17.37
N GLU A 110 -16.68 7.65 -17.92
CA GLU A 110 -17.86 7.42 -17.10
C GLU A 110 -17.78 6.12 -16.31
N ASP A 111 -17.12 5.07 -16.81
CA ASP A 111 -16.94 3.82 -16.06
C ASP A 111 -15.96 4.01 -14.90
N VAL A 112 -14.94 4.87 -15.04
CA VAL A 112 -14.07 5.28 -13.93
C VAL A 112 -14.88 6.02 -12.86
N ARG A 113 -15.60 7.10 -13.28
CA ARG A 113 -16.46 7.88 -12.37
C ARG A 113 -17.42 6.99 -11.60
N ARG A 114 -18.12 6.13 -12.29
CA ARG A 114 -19.08 5.19 -11.71
C ARG A 114 -18.42 4.22 -10.71
N SER A 115 -17.25 3.68 -11.04
CA SER A 115 -16.52 2.76 -10.15
C SER A 115 -16.13 3.43 -8.84
N TRP A 116 -15.66 4.66 -8.90
CA TRP A 116 -15.28 5.42 -7.73
C TRP A 116 -16.48 5.89 -6.89
N LEU A 117 -17.58 6.30 -7.54
CA LEU A 117 -18.81 6.64 -6.83
C LEU A 117 -19.43 5.41 -6.14
N ARG A 118 -19.33 4.22 -6.76
CA ARG A 118 -19.71 2.96 -6.14
C ARG A 118 -18.85 2.66 -4.90
N LEU A 119 -17.53 2.89 -4.97
CA LEU A 119 -16.63 2.72 -3.82
C LEU A 119 -17.05 3.63 -2.65
N LEU A 120 -17.43 4.89 -2.94
CA LEU A 120 -17.85 5.87 -1.95
C LEU A 120 -19.29 5.70 -1.46
N ASP A 121 -20.11 4.89 -2.13
CA ASP A 121 -21.51 4.69 -1.74
C ASP A 121 -21.61 3.83 -0.46
N PRO A 122 -22.16 4.36 0.66
CA PRO A 122 -22.33 3.57 1.88
C PRO A 122 -23.19 2.31 1.68
N ALA A 123 -24.08 2.31 0.68
CA ALA A 123 -24.87 1.12 0.35
C ALA A 123 -24.03 -0.03 -0.26
N THR A 124 -22.85 0.25 -0.81
CA THR A 124 -21.91 -0.76 -1.26
C THR A 124 -21.31 -1.53 -0.08
N GLY A 125 -21.04 -0.84 1.04
CA GLY A 125 -20.38 -1.43 2.20
C GLY A 125 -18.90 -1.78 1.91
N ALA A 126 -18.24 -0.93 1.12
CA ALA A 126 -16.83 -1.10 0.74
C ALA A 126 -15.91 -1.11 1.98
N THR A 127 -14.82 -1.85 1.92
CA THR A 127 -13.89 -2.01 3.06
C THR A 127 -12.93 -0.83 3.23
N ALA A 128 -12.58 -0.13 2.14
CA ALA A 128 -11.63 0.99 2.14
C ALA A 128 -12.10 2.16 1.26
N PRO A 129 -13.30 2.75 1.51
CA PRO A 129 -13.79 3.87 0.72
C PRO A 129 -13.01 5.16 0.99
N ASP A 130 -12.38 5.28 2.15
CA ASP A 130 -11.59 6.42 2.61
C ASP A 130 -10.31 6.67 1.78
N VAL A 131 -9.86 5.71 0.97
CA VAL A 131 -8.76 5.91 0.02
C VAL A 131 -9.00 7.09 -0.93
N LEU A 132 -10.26 7.43 -1.22
CA LEU A 132 -10.67 8.59 -2.01
C LEU A 132 -11.10 9.81 -1.16
N SER A 133 -10.87 9.82 0.15
CA SER A 133 -11.28 10.91 1.05
C SER A 133 -10.72 12.29 0.68
N VAL A 134 -9.61 12.31 -0.05
CA VAL A 134 -8.97 13.52 -0.59
C VAL A 134 -9.82 14.21 -1.68
N VAL A 135 -10.77 13.51 -2.31
CA VAL A 135 -11.66 14.06 -3.34
C VAL A 135 -12.75 14.93 -2.71
N VAL A 136 -13.06 16.06 -3.34
CA VAL A 136 -14.15 16.95 -2.91
C VAL A 136 -15.46 16.17 -2.79
N GLY A 137 -16.18 16.33 -1.69
CA GLY A 137 -17.48 15.71 -1.44
C GLY A 137 -17.43 14.20 -1.12
N ALA A 138 -16.27 13.54 -1.20
CA ALA A 138 -16.15 12.10 -0.94
C ALA A 138 -16.56 11.72 0.49
N THR A 139 -16.13 12.48 1.49
CA THR A 139 -16.45 12.25 2.90
C THR A 139 -17.97 12.33 3.17
N ASP A 140 -18.63 13.35 2.61
CA ASP A 140 -20.08 13.52 2.76
C ASP A 140 -20.84 12.41 2.03
N ARG A 141 -20.32 11.95 0.89
CA ARG A 141 -20.89 10.82 0.14
C ARG A 141 -20.78 9.51 0.93
N MET A 142 -19.64 9.24 1.55
CA MET A 142 -19.43 8.07 2.42
C MET A 142 -20.36 8.10 3.65
N ALA A 143 -20.61 9.29 4.20
CA ALA A 143 -21.56 9.47 5.29
C ALA A 143 -23.03 9.31 4.86
N GLY A 144 -23.31 9.35 3.55
CA GLY A 144 -24.68 9.34 3.00
C GLY A 144 -25.38 10.70 3.05
N ASP A 145 -24.62 11.77 3.30
CA ASP A 145 -25.13 13.14 3.45
C ASP A 145 -25.20 13.89 2.10
N SER A 146 -24.58 13.35 1.03
CA SER A 146 -24.58 13.94 -0.31
C SER A 146 -24.84 12.90 -1.40
N GLY A 147 -25.11 13.38 -2.64
CA GLY A 147 -25.32 12.56 -3.82
C GLY A 147 -24.09 12.47 -4.71
N ASP A 148 -24.18 11.68 -5.77
CA ASP A 148 -23.10 11.46 -6.75
C ASP A 148 -22.65 12.75 -7.45
N ASP A 149 -23.57 13.71 -7.64
CA ASP A 149 -23.28 14.98 -8.32
C ASP A 149 -22.55 16.01 -7.43
N ASP A 150 -22.45 15.73 -6.13
CA ASP A 150 -21.75 16.58 -5.15
C ASP A 150 -20.27 16.15 -4.99
N VAL A 151 -19.88 15.00 -5.59
CA VAL A 151 -18.51 14.50 -5.56
C VAL A 151 -17.70 15.08 -6.72
N GLY A 152 -16.52 15.58 -6.44
CA GLY A 152 -15.59 16.21 -7.39
C GLY A 152 -15.00 15.25 -8.44
N ILE A 153 -15.81 14.38 -9.04
CA ILE A 153 -15.43 13.45 -10.10
C ILE A 153 -16.35 13.64 -11.29
N THR A 154 -15.83 14.18 -12.39
CA THR A 154 -16.61 14.53 -13.58
C THR A 154 -16.07 13.85 -14.83
N ALA A 155 -16.85 12.99 -15.46
CA ALA A 155 -16.60 12.54 -16.83
C ALA A 155 -17.15 13.59 -17.80
N VAL A 156 -16.24 14.32 -18.43
CA VAL A 156 -16.61 15.40 -19.37
C VAL A 156 -17.10 14.82 -20.69
N ASP A 157 -16.44 13.78 -21.13
CA ASP A 157 -16.74 12.96 -22.29
C ASP A 157 -16.16 11.55 -22.09
N ASP A 158 -16.22 10.67 -23.10
CA ASP A 158 -15.75 9.27 -23.00
C ASP A 158 -14.24 9.16 -22.68
N THR A 159 -13.46 10.21 -22.93
CA THR A 159 -11.99 10.20 -22.83
C THR A 159 -11.42 11.22 -21.84
N THR A 160 -12.27 12.01 -21.20
CA THR A 160 -11.82 13.07 -20.28
C THR A 160 -12.46 12.93 -18.92
N LEU A 161 -11.64 12.69 -17.89
CA LEU A 161 -12.07 12.69 -16.50
C LEU A 161 -11.40 13.85 -15.76
N ILE A 162 -12.19 14.62 -15.01
CA ILE A 162 -11.71 15.66 -14.10
C ILE A 162 -11.97 15.21 -12.66
N VAL A 163 -10.96 15.37 -11.81
CA VAL A 163 -11.05 15.09 -10.37
C VAL A 163 -10.61 16.33 -9.60
N GLU A 164 -11.45 16.78 -8.67
CA GLU A 164 -11.20 17.92 -7.81
C GLU A 164 -10.87 17.43 -6.40
N LEU A 165 -9.71 17.87 -5.88
CA LEU A 165 -9.22 17.51 -4.55
C LEU A 165 -9.55 18.60 -3.51
N ARG A 166 -9.72 18.21 -2.26
CA ARG A 166 -9.96 19.10 -1.12
C ARG A 166 -8.71 19.91 -0.74
N TYR A 167 -7.56 19.33 -0.94
CA TYR A 167 -6.23 19.88 -0.69
C TYR A 167 -5.23 19.27 -1.69
N PRO A 168 -4.09 19.90 -1.95
CA PRO A 168 -3.10 19.34 -2.84
C PRO A 168 -2.57 18.03 -2.28
N ALA A 169 -2.54 16.99 -3.11
CA ALA A 169 -2.10 15.65 -2.71
C ALA A 169 -1.16 15.08 -3.78
N SER A 170 0.15 15.25 -3.58
CA SER A 170 1.17 14.77 -4.52
C SER A 170 1.11 13.25 -4.72
N TYR A 171 0.57 12.52 -3.75
CA TYR A 171 0.39 11.07 -3.75
C TYR A 171 -0.92 10.58 -4.41
N PHE A 172 -1.70 11.46 -5.03
CA PHE A 172 -2.99 11.06 -5.62
C PHE A 172 -2.84 10.09 -6.79
N LEU A 173 -1.73 10.18 -7.53
CA LEU A 173 -1.45 9.26 -8.65
C LEU A 173 -1.14 7.84 -8.17
N GLU A 174 -0.56 7.68 -7.01
CA GLU A 174 -0.34 6.40 -6.34
C GLU A 174 -1.67 5.81 -5.84
N ILE A 175 -2.55 6.65 -5.27
CA ILE A 175 -3.90 6.22 -4.86
C ILE A 175 -4.65 5.61 -6.05
N VAL A 176 -4.66 6.27 -7.20
CA VAL A 176 -5.41 5.78 -8.38
C VAL A 176 -4.71 4.63 -9.11
N ALA A 177 -3.58 4.16 -8.60
CA ALA A 177 -2.90 2.91 -8.96
C ALA A 177 -3.25 1.75 -8.03
N THR A 178 -3.99 1.98 -6.94
CA THR A 178 -4.36 0.93 -5.98
C THR A 178 -5.60 0.16 -6.43
N PRO A 179 -5.69 -1.16 -6.13
CA PRO A 179 -6.82 -1.97 -6.56
C PRO A 179 -8.19 -1.47 -6.13
N ALA A 180 -8.33 -0.82 -4.97
CA ALA A 180 -9.60 -0.25 -4.50
C ALA A 180 -10.22 0.74 -5.50
N THR A 181 -9.38 1.46 -6.25
CA THR A 181 -9.79 2.47 -7.25
C THR A 181 -9.91 1.92 -8.67
N PHE A 182 -9.69 0.61 -8.88
CA PHE A 182 -9.71 0.02 -10.21
C PHE A 182 -11.11 0.00 -10.83
N VAL A 183 -11.13 0.01 -12.17
CA VAL A 183 -12.36 0.19 -12.93
C VAL A 183 -13.08 -1.14 -13.11
N VAL A 184 -14.31 -1.21 -12.60
CA VAL A 184 -15.18 -2.39 -12.66
C VAL A 184 -16.26 -2.23 -13.74
N PRO A 185 -16.77 -3.33 -14.32
CA PRO A 185 -17.81 -3.30 -15.33
C PRO A 185 -19.15 -2.82 -14.74
N ARG A 186 -20.10 -2.37 -15.61
CA ARG A 186 -21.43 -1.93 -15.18
C ARG A 186 -22.24 -2.99 -14.45
N ALA A 187 -21.92 -4.26 -14.65
CA ALA A 187 -22.54 -5.37 -13.91
C ALA A 187 -22.30 -5.27 -12.40
N ALA A 188 -21.23 -4.57 -11.97
CA ALA A 188 -20.92 -4.30 -10.57
C ALA A 188 -21.95 -3.39 -9.87
N ASP A 189 -22.76 -2.62 -10.60
CA ASP A 189 -23.80 -1.75 -10.03
C ASP A 189 -25.03 -2.56 -9.59
N ALA A 190 -25.24 -3.72 -10.19
CA ALA A 190 -26.27 -4.64 -9.76
C ALA A 190 -25.73 -5.43 -8.56
N THR A 191 -26.25 -5.21 -7.39
CA THR A 191 -26.10 -5.96 -6.14
C THR A 191 -25.15 -7.17 -6.08
N GLN A 192 -24.72 -7.56 -4.88
CA GLN A 192 -23.89 -8.73 -4.54
C GLN A 192 -24.11 -9.93 -5.49
N GLY A 193 -23.01 -10.44 -6.07
CA GLY A 193 -23.01 -11.64 -6.88
C GLY A 193 -22.71 -11.48 -8.37
N TRP A 194 -22.29 -10.28 -8.81
CA TRP A 194 -21.79 -10.08 -10.17
C TRP A 194 -20.42 -10.76 -10.40
N GLN A 195 -19.70 -11.09 -9.32
CA GLN A 195 -18.38 -11.73 -9.33
C GLN A 195 -18.47 -13.26 -9.47
N THR A 196 -19.36 -13.79 -10.27
CA THR A 196 -19.36 -15.22 -10.56
C THR A 196 -18.36 -15.52 -11.67
N LEU A 197 -17.59 -16.60 -11.56
CA LEU A 197 -16.62 -17.00 -12.58
C LEU A 197 -17.24 -17.17 -13.96
N ASP A 198 -18.47 -17.70 -14.03
CA ASP A 198 -19.21 -17.91 -15.30
C ASP A 198 -19.53 -16.61 -16.07
N ALA A 199 -19.44 -15.47 -15.41
CA ALA A 199 -19.77 -14.16 -15.98
C ALA A 199 -18.73 -13.08 -15.58
N PHE A 200 -17.51 -13.50 -15.23
CA PHE A 200 -16.47 -12.55 -14.81
C PHE A 200 -16.07 -11.64 -15.97
N VAL A 201 -16.04 -10.33 -15.70
CA VAL A 201 -15.59 -9.30 -16.63
C VAL A 201 -14.58 -8.41 -15.89
N GLY A 202 -13.39 -8.27 -16.44
CA GLY A 202 -12.32 -7.46 -15.88
C GLY A 202 -11.74 -6.49 -16.88
N SER A 203 -10.90 -5.59 -16.41
CA SER A 203 -10.15 -4.62 -17.21
C SER A 203 -8.63 -4.85 -17.16
N GLY A 204 -8.18 -5.84 -16.37
CA GLY A 204 -6.78 -6.16 -16.11
C GLY A 204 -6.13 -7.07 -17.14
N PRO A 205 -4.86 -7.44 -16.90
CA PRO A 205 -4.11 -8.32 -17.80
C PRO A 205 -4.67 -9.75 -17.87
N TYR A 206 -5.43 -10.19 -16.87
CA TYR A 206 -6.01 -11.53 -16.83
C TYR A 206 -7.49 -11.48 -16.50
N VAL A 207 -8.17 -12.58 -16.82
CA VAL A 207 -9.59 -12.83 -16.54
C VAL A 207 -9.70 -14.10 -15.71
N ALA A 208 -10.48 -14.07 -14.63
CA ALA A 208 -10.81 -15.26 -13.87
C ALA A 208 -11.73 -16.16 -14.72
N ASP A 209 -11.29 -17.39 -15.01
CA ASP A 209 -11.94 -18.29 -15.97
C ASP A 209 -12.65 -19.47 -15.28
N ALA A 210 -11.92 -20.18 -14.41
CA ALA A 210 -12.43 -21.40 -13.80
C ALA A 210 -11.76 -21.69 -12.45
N THR A 211 -12.35 -22.62 -11.69
CA THR A 211 -11.68 -23.25 -10.54
C THR A 211 -11.31 -24.69 -10.87
N ASP A 212 -10.16 -25.14 -10.36
CA ASP A 212 -9.72 -26.53 -10.39
C ASP A 212 -9.39 -26.96 -8.95
N GLY A 213 -10.37 -27.51 -8.26
CA GLY A 213 -10.26 -27.76 -6.81
C GLY A 213 -10.23 -26.46 -6.01
N ALA A 214 -9.12 -26.21 -5.32
CA ALA A 214 -8.87 -24.97 -4.58
C ALA A 214 -8.17 -23.89 -5.41
N ASP A 215 -7.72 -24.22 -6.62
CA ASP A 215 -7.01 -23.33 -7.52
C ASP A 215 -7.97 -22.46 -8.33
N LEU A 216 -7.53 -21.22 -8.62
CA LEU A 216 -8.20 -20.34 -9.58
C LEU A 216 -7.35 -20.29 -10.87
N VAL A 217 -7.99 -20.47 -12.01
CA VAL A 217 -7.36 -20.35 -13.34
C VAL A 217 -7.62 -18.95 -13.88
N LEU A 218 -6.52 -18.23 -14.18
CA LEU A 218 -6.57 -16.93 -14.83
C LEU A 218 -6.09 -17.09 -16.29
N ARG A 219 -6.85 -16.49 -17.22
CA ARG A 219 -6.53 -16.46 -18.66
C ARG A 219 -6.07 -15.08 -19.07
N ALA A 220 -5.09 -15.03 -19.97
CA ALA A 220 -4.66 -13.79 -20.59
C ALA A 220 -5.83 -13.02 -21.21
N ASN A 221 -5.88 -11.71 -20.98
CA ASN A 221 -6.86 -10.80 -21.56
C ASN A 221 -6.28 -10.11 -22.80
N ASP A 222 -6.71 -10.52 -23.98
CA ASP A 222 -6.26 -9.95 -25.26
C ASP A 222 -6.68 -8.48 -25.44
N ARG A 223 -7.64 -7.98 -24.61
CA ARG A 223 -8.13 -6.60 -24.63
C ARG A 223 -7.48 -5.71 -23.58
N TYR A 224 -6.49 -6.24 -22.85
CA TYR A 224 -5.79 -5.45 -21.85
C TYR A 224 -5.12 -4.22 -22.47
N VAL A 225 -5.17 -3.09 -21.81
CA VAL A 225 -4.65 -1.78 -22.30
C VAL A 225 -3.19 -1.81 -22.75
N ALA A 226 -2.36 -2.65 -22.14
CA ALA A 226 -0.96 -2.81 -22.51
C ALA A 226 -0.72 -3.95 -23.53
N GLY A 227 -1.78 -4.57 -24.05
CA GLY A 227 -1.73 -5.76 -24.90
C GLY A 227 -1.81 -7.05 -24.10
N ALA A 228 -1.96 -8.17 -24.78
CA ALA A 228 -2.01 -9.49 -24.16
C ALA A 228 -0.72 -9.77 -23.35
N PRO A 229 -0.83 -10.25 -22.11
CA PRO A 229 0.33 -10.63 -21.31
C PRO A 229 1.10 -11.80 -21.96
N PRO A 230 2.40 -11.92 -21.69
CA PRO A 230 3.23 -12.97 -22.33
C PRO A 230 2.91 -14.40 -21.89
N ILE A 231 2.31 -14.59 -20.72
CA ILE A 231 1.89 -15.88 -20.18
C ILE A 231 0.38 -16.04 -20.40
N ASP A 232 -0.03 -17.09 -21.14
CA ASP A 232 -1.45 -17.29 -21.49
C ASP A 232 -2.32 -17.74 -20.30
N GLU A 233 -1.72 -18.44 -19.33
CA GLU A 233 -2.45 -19.01 -18.18
C GLU A 233 -1.63 -18.85 -16.89
N ILE A 234 -2.30 -18.40 -15.83
CA ILE A 234 -1.80 -18.46 -14.47
C ILE A 234 -2.67 -19.45 -13.68
N ARG A 235 -2.04 -20.38 -12.99
CA ARG A 235 -2.65 -21.18 -11.95
C ARG A 235 -2.37 -20.53 -10.61
N TRP A 236 -3.39 -19.90 -10.08
CA TRP A 236 -3.40 -19.34 -8.73
C TRP A 236 -3.64 -20.50 -7.75
N VAL A 237 -2.56 -21.07 -7.22
CA VAL A 237 -2.61 -22.27 -6.39
C VAL A 237 -3.14 -21.90 -5.00
N GLY A 238 -4.34 -22.40 -4.70
CA GLY A 238 -5.07 -22.07 -3.47
C GLY A 238 -4.64 -22.89 -2.26
N SER A 239 -4.11 -24.10 -2.48
CA SER A 239 -3.62 -24.97 -1.40
C SER A 239 -2.60 -25.99 -1.91
N ILE A 240 -1.70 -26.39 -1.02
CA ILE A 240 -0.68 -27.40 -1.26
C ILE A 240 -0.62 -28.37 -0.08
N ASP A 241 -0.13 -29.58 -0.32
CA ASP A 241 0.22 -30.51 0.75
C ASP A 241 1.63 -30.18 1.26
N GLY A 242 1.76 -29.75 2.51
CA GLY A 242 3.05 -29.41 3.12
C GLY A 242 3.42 -27.92 3.04
N GLY A 243 4.71 -27.62 2.97
CA GLY A 243 5.22 -26.25 2.98
C GLY A 243 5.57 -25.73 1.57
N ALA A 244 5.54 -24.40 1.40
CA ALA A 244 5.86 -23.70 0.16
C ALA A 244 7.23 -24.11 -0.44
N THR A 245 8.26 -24.20 0.40
CA THR A 245 9.61 -24.62 0.00
C THR A 245 9.65 -26.03 -0.59
N ALA A 246 8.89 -26.96 0.00
CA ALA A 246 8.83 -28.35 -0.48
C ALA A 246 8.08 -28.44 -1.83
N ALA A 247 6.97 -27.74 -1.96
CA ALA A 247 6.19 -27.67 -3.20
C ALA A 247 7.00 -27.06 -4.36
N PHE A 248 7.76 -25.99 -4.07
CA PHE A 248 8.65 -25.39 -5.05
C PHE A 248 9.78 -26.36 -5.46
N ALA A 249 10.43 -27.00 -4.48
CA ALA A 249 11.50 -27.98 -4.75
C ALA A 249 11.00 -29.21 -5.53
N ALA A 250 9.73 -29.60 -5.32
CA ALA A 250 9.09 -30.67 -6.10
C ALA A 250 8.64 -30.24 -7.50
N GLY A 251 8.73 -28.93 -7.83
CA GLY A 251 8.25 -28.37 -9.08
C GLY A 251 6.72 -28.36 -9.20
N GLU A 252 6.02 -28.28 -8.07
CA GLU A 252 4.55 -28.14 -8.04
C GLU A 252 4.12 -26.70 -8.26
N VAL A 253 4.97 -25.73 -7.86
CA VAL A 253 4.78 -24.29 -8.05
C VAL A 253 6.04 -23.64 -8.61
N ASP A 254 5.89 -22.53 -9.32
CA ASP A 254 6.97 -21.79 -9.99
C ASP A 254 7.36 -20.50 -9.26
N LEU A 255 6.44 -20.01 -8.45
CA LEU A 255 6.60 -18.81 -7.63
C LEU A 255 5.90 -19.02 -6.29
N ALA A 256 6.63 -18.84 -5.20
CA ALA A 256 6.09 -19.03 -3.86
C ALA A 256 6.76 -18.11 -2.84
N GLY A 257 5.95 -17.45 -2.00
CA GLY A 257 6.43 -16.80 -0.80
C GLY A 257 6.89 -17.84 0.23
N VAL A 258 8.03 -17.60 0.87
CA VAL A 258 8.56 -18.49 1.93
C VAL A 258 8.77 -17.71 3.23
N PRO A 259 8.54 -18.36 4.39
CA PRO A 259 8.79 -17.71 5.67
C PRO A 259 10.27 -17.36 5.89
N GLY A 260 10.57 -16.31 6.64
CA GLY A 260 11.94 -15.88 6.93
C GLY A 260 12.80 -16.96 7.61
N TRP A 261 12.21 -17.84 8.45
CA TRP A 261 12.95 -18.97 9.05
C TRP A 261 13.37 -20.01 8.00
N ASP A 262 12.61 -20.18 6.93
CA ASP A 262 13.02 -21.03 5.79
C ASP A 262 14.09 -20.33 4.97
N ALA A 263 13.96 -19.04 4.69
CA ALA A 263 14.94 -18.25 3.93
C ALA A 263 16.34 -18.34 4.51
N THR A 264 16.48 -18.39 5.85
CA THR A 264 17.77 -18.48 6.55
C THR A 264 18.59 -19.71 6.15
N TRP A 265 17.98 -20.86 5.95
CA TRP A 265 18.71 -22.06 5.52
C TRP A 265 18.72 -22.22 4.00
N ILE A 266 17.64 -21.81 3.32
CA ILE A 266 17.55 -21.84 1.85
C ILE A 266 18.71 -21.05 1.22
N ALA A 267 19.08 -19.91 1.79
CA ALA A 267 20.19 -19.08 1.29
C ALA A 267 21.52 -19.83 1.17
N TYR A 268 21.70 -20.91 1.93
CA TYR A 268 22.89 -21.77 1.89
C TYR A 268 22.67 -23.07 1.10
N ASP A 269 21.46 -23.33 0.62
CA ASP A 269 21.16 -24.51 -0.20
C ASP A 269 21.71 -24.31 -1.63
N ALA A 270 22.34 -25.33 -2.20
CA ALA A 270 23.00 -25.23 -3.49
C ALA A 270 22.03 -25.09 -4.67
N ASP A 271 20.82 -25.64 -4.52
CA ASP A 271 19.81 -25.68 -5.58
C ASP A 271 18.76 -24.57 -5.41
N LEU A 272 18.35 -24.28 -4.18
CA LEU A 272 17.30 -23.29 -3.86
C LEU A 272 17.87 -21.88 -3.63
N GLY A 273 19.07 -21.77 -3.06
CA GLY A 273 19.67 -20.47 -2.73
C GLY A 273 19.76 -19.49 -3.91
N PRO A 274 20.18 -19.91 -5.13
CA PRO A 274 20.19 -19.03 -6.30
C PRO A 274 18.80 -18.56 -6.77
N ARG A 275 17.71 -19.19 -6.30
CA ARG A 275 16.32 -18.90 -6.64
C ARG A 275 15.60 -18.13 -5.55
N LEU A 276 16.27 -17.86 -4.43
CA LEU A 276 15.73 -17.11 -3.30
C LEU A 276 15.92 -15.61 -3.55
N HIS A 277 14.84 -14.85 -3.50
CA HIS A 277 14.82 -13.42 -3.68
C HIS A 277 14.19 -12.74 -2.47
N ALA A 278 14.85 -11.72 -1.94
CA ALA A 278 14.27 -10.84 -0.93
C ALA A 278 13.40 -9.78 -1.59
N ALA A 279 12.31 -9.43 -0.93
CA ALA A 279 11.51 -8.26 -1.20
C ALA A 279 11.35 -7.44 0.08
N GLU A 280 11.35 -6.14 -0.06
CA GLU A 280 11.12 -5.19 1.03
C GLU A 280 9.67 -4.69 0.94
N PRO A 281 8.68 -5.42 1.49
CA PRO A 281 7.31 -5.00 1.42
C PRO A 281 7.12 -3.68 2.17
N LEU A 282 6.09 -2.93 1.81
CA LEU A 282 5.74 -1.67 2.45
C LEU A 282 5.12 -1.91 3.85
N THR A 283 5.81 -2.70 4.68
CA THR A 283 5.32 -3.21 5.96
C THR A 283 6.13 -2.68 7.13
N ILE A 284 5.43 -2.27 8.17
CA ILE A 284 6.01 -1.79 9.42
C ILE A 284 5.32 -2.45 10.62
N SER A 285 6.11 -2.92 11.57
CA SER A 285 5.65 -3.26 12.92
C SER A 285 5.95 -2.09 13.85
N TYR A 286 5.02 -1.70 14.69
CA TYR A 286 5.21 -0.60 15.63
C TYR A 286 4.46 -0.82 16.94
N PHE A 287 4.91 -0.12 18.00
CA PHE A 287 4.14 0.06 19.23
C PHE A 287 3.44 1.42 19.17
N GLY A 288 2.14 1.44 19.46
CA GLY A 288 1.37 2.66 19.61
C GLY A 288 0.99 2.89 21.09
N PHE A 289 0.62 4.13 21.39
CA PHE A 289 0.21 4.57 22.72
C PHE A 289 -1.21 5.14 22.72
N ASP A 290 -2.00 4.90 23.77
CA ASP A 290 -3.17 5.74 24.08
C ASP A 290 -2.66 7.11 24.54
N THR A 291 -2.68 8.09 23.63
CA THR A 291 -2.15 9.43 23.90
C THR A 291 -3.14 10.32 24.64
N THR A 292 -4.35 9.82 24.90
CA THR A 292 -5.42 10.57 25.59
C THR A 292 -5.37 10.44 27.11
N GLN A 293 -4.57 9.48 27.62
CA GLN A 293 -4.53 9.14 29.04
C GLN A 293 -3.11 9.16 29.61
N PRO A 294 -2.95 9.57 30.89
CA PRO A 294 -1.70 9.38 31.60
C PRO A 294 -1.28 7.89 31.65
N PRO A 295 0.03 7.60 31.54
CA PRO A 295 1.13 8.56 31.46
C PRO A 295 1.50 8.95 30.04
N PHE A 296 0.84 8.39 29.01
CA PHE A 296 1.21 8.55 27.61
C PHE A 296 0.60 9.78 26.91
N ASP A 297 -0.16 10.61 27.64
CA ASP A 297 -0.52 11.97 27.22
C ASP A 297 0.70 12.91 27.19
N ASP A 298 1.77 12.60 27.97
CA ASP A 298 3.02 13.35 27.96
C ASP A 298 4.02 12.80 26.91
N PRO A 299 4.44 13.59 25.89
CA PRO A 299 5.38 13.16 24.88
C PRO A 299 6.76 12.76 25.44
N ARG A 300 7.18 13.32 26.59
CA ARG A 300 8.42 12.95 27.24
C ARG A 300 8.42 11.50 27.71
N VAL A 301 7.28 11.04 28.21
CA VAL A 301 7.09 9.64 28.61
C VAL A 301 7.15 8.73 27.40
N ARG A 302 6.42 9.05 26.31
CA ARG A 302 6.45 8.25 25.08
C ARG A 302 7.86 8.16 24.49
N ARG A 303 8.56 9.32 24.43
CA ARG A 303 9.95 9.38 23.95
C ARG A 303 10.90 8.58 24.84
N ALA A 304 10.72 8.57 26.15
CA ALA A 304 11.51 7.74 27.05
C ALA A 304 11.38 6.25 26.74
N PHE A 305 10.15 5.77 26.47
CA PHE A 305 9.91 4.39 26.05
C PHE A 305 10.56 4.08 24.70
N ALA A 306 10.56 5.02 23.77
CA ALA A 306 11.21 4.86 22.47
C ALA A 306 12.74 4.77 22.57
N LEU A 307 13.36 5.70 23.35
CA LEU A 307 14.81 5.77 23.51
C LEU A 307 15.41 4.63 24.34
N ALA A 308 14.60 3.98 25.19
CA ALA A 308 15.06 2.82 25.95
C ALA A 308 15.38 1.60 25.07
N LEU A 309 14.85 1.53 23.84
CA LEU A 309 14.93 0.35 22.97
C LEU A 309 16.08 0.44 21.96
N ASP A 310 17.14 -0.33 22.16
CA ASP A 310 18.17 -0.59 21.14
C ASP A 310 17.61 -1.59 20.09
N ARG A 311 16.85 -1.08 19.12
CA ARG A 311 16.17 -1.88 18.11
C ARG A 311 17.15 -2.56 17.16
N GLU A 312 18.29 -1.93 16.82
CA GLU A 312 19.32 -2.55 15.98
C GLU A 312 19.83 -3.87 16.60
N ARG A 313 19.88 -3.93 17.93
CA ARG A 313 20.25 -5.13 18.67
C ARG A 313 19.07 -6.07 18.91
N LEU A 314 17.90 -5.52 19.25
CA LEU A 314 16.75 -6.31 19.70
C LEU A 314 16.01 -7.02 18.56
N VAL A 315 15.78 -6.34 17.43
CA VAL A 315 14.99 -6.87 16.31
C VAL A 315 15.60 -8.15 15.73
N PRO A 316 16.89 -8.20 15.37
CA PRO A 316 17.48 -9.45 14.87
C PRO A 316 17.47 -10.61 15.88
N LEU A 317 17.47 -10.31 17.18
CA LEU A 317 17.41 -11.33 18.24
C LEU A 317 15.99 -11.84 18.45
N ALA A 318 14.97 -10.98 18.27
CA ALA A 318 13.58 -11.32 18.48
C ALA A 318 12.94 -11.97 17.25
N GLU A 319 13.20 -11.45 16.08
CA GLU A 319 12.51 -11.78 14.83
C GLU A 319 13.39 -12.54 13.83
N GLY A 320 14.69 -12.65 14.13
CA GLY A 320 15.67 -13.29 13.24
C GLY A 320 16.32 -12.32 12.28
N ALA A 321 17.27 -12.83 11.49
CA ALA A 321 18.11 -12.03 10.59
C ALA A 321 17.35 -11.48 9.36
N SER A 322 16.08 -11.85 9.20
CA SER A 322 15.22 -11.43 8.10
C SER A 322 14.42 -10.16 8.40
N SER A 323 14.56 -9.57 9.59
CA SER A 323 13.85 -8.34 9.97
C SER A 323 14.84 -7.21 10.21
N GLN A 324 14.57 -6.04 9.63
CA GLN A 324 15.38 -4.83 9.83
C GLN A 324 14.78 -3.98 10.94
N ALA A 325 15.63 -3.43 11.82
CA ALA A 325 15.21 -2.46 12.82
C ALA A 325 14.64 -1.20 12.16
N ALA A 326 13.46 -0.77 12.60
CA ALA A 326 12.81 0.40 12.04
C ALA A 326 13.22 1.68 12.77
N GLY A 327 13.72 2.66 12.00
CA GLY A 327 14.00 4.01 12.47
C GLY A 327 12.84 4.98 12.23
N SER A 328 11.90 4.64 11.38
CA SER A 328 10.68 5.39 11.03
C SER A 328 9.50 4.43 10.85
N ILE A 329 8.27 4.96 10.91
CA ILE A 329 7.10 4.18 10.45
C ILE A 329 7.05 4.04 8.92
N VAL A 330 7.81 4.84 8.18
CA VAL A 330 7.90 4.77 6.72
C VAL A 330 8.93 3.72 6.32
N PRO A 331 8.56 2.68 5.55
CA PRO A 331 9.50 1.68 5.05
C PRO A 331 10.55 2.25 4.09
N PRO A 332 11.80 1.69 4.07
CA PRO A 332 12.89 2.22 3.25
C PRO A 332 12.60 2.29 1.75
N ALA A 333 11.80 1.36 1.22
CA ALA A 333 11.45 1.31 -0.20
C ALA A 333 10.71 2.56 -0.73
N ILE A 334 10.12 3.34 0.18
CA ILE A 334 9.36 4.57 -0.17
C ILE A 334 9.93 5.82 0.51
N TRP A 335 11.18 5.77 0.98
CA TRP A 335 11.84 6.97 1.49
C TRP A 335 12.11 7.95 0.36
N PRO A 336 11.67 9.22 0.48
CA PRO A 336 12.08 10.26 -0.46
C PRO A 336 13.59 10.50 -0.39
N ASP A 337 14.16 11.03 -1.46
CA ASP A 337 15.57 11.38 -1.50
C ASP A 337 15.96 12.31 -0.33
N GLY A 338 17.02 11.92 0.39
CA GLY A 338 17.51 12.66 1.54
C GLY A 338 16.81 12.37 2.87
N PHE A 339 15.79 11.51 2.87
CA PHE A 339 15.16 11.04 4.10
C PHE A 339 16.10 10.07 4.84
N SER A 340 16.37 10.31 6.11
CA SER A 340 17.27 9.48 6.92
C SER A 340 16.83 9.49 8.38
N PRO A 341 15.86 8.64 8.74
CA PRO A 341 15.39 8.57 10.11
C PRO A 341 16.48 7.99 11.01
N ASN A 342 16.60 8.55 12.20
CA ASN A 342 17.50 8.05 13.21
C ASN A 342 16.80 8.02 14.57
N LEU A 343 16.46 6.83 15.01
CA LEU A 343 16.00 6.61 16.38
C LEU A 343 17.05 5.79 17.13
N GLY A 344 18.16 6.45 17.48
CA GLY A 344 19.16 5.87 18.37
C GLY A 344 18.57 5.52 19.72
N ALA A 345 19.11 4.48 20.38
CA ALA A 345 18.80 4.20 21.77
C ALA A 345 19.66 5.08 22.68
N ASP A 346 19.03 5.68 23.68
CA ASP A 346 19.68 6.39 24.77
C ASP A 346 18.94 6.14 26.09
N PRO A 347 19.24 5.03 26.79
CA PRO A 347 18.56 4.71 28.05
C PRO A 347 18.85 5.71 29.18
N GLU A 348 19.93 6.51 29.11
CA GLU A 348 20.22 7.56 30.09
C GLU A 348 19.29 8.76 29.89
N GLU A 349 19.18 9.27 28.65
CA GLU A 349 18.19 10.31 28.29
C GLU A 349 16.77 9.82 28.57
N ALA A 350 16.45 8.55 28.30
CA ALA A 350 15.14 7.98 28.59
C ALA A 350 14.75 8.07 30.07
N ARG A 351 15.69 7.80 30.97
CA ARG A 351 15.46 7.93 32.42
C ARG A 351 15.28 9.40 32.84
N ASP A 352 16.10 10.30 32.29
CA ASP A 352 16.02 11.73 32.58
C ASP A 352 14.67 12.30 32.12
N LEU A 353 14.15 11.89 30.96
CA LEU A 353 12.85 12.31 30.47
C LEU A 353 11.70 11.86 31.39
N LEU A 354 11.77 10.65 31.97
CA LEU A 354 10.79 10.22 32.96
C LEU A 354 10.87 11.03 34.26
N ASP A 355 12.09 11.37 34.71
CA ASP A 355 12.30 12.22 35.89
C ASP A 355 11.75 13.63 35.62
N ASP A 356 12.03 14.24 34.48
CA ASP A 356 11.51 15.53 34.05
C ASP A 356 9.97 15.54 33.88
N ALA A 357 9.38 14.38 33.53
CA ALA A 357 7.93 14.20 33.47
C ALA A 357 7.28 14.02 34.86
N GLY A 358 8.09 13.96 35.93
CA GLY A 358 7.62 13.87 37.33
C GLY A 358 7.52 12.43 37.85
N TYR A 359 8.14 11.48 37.17
CA TYR A 359 8.12 10.05 37.53
C TYR A 359 9.47 9.55 38.09
N GLU A 360 10.16 10.37 38.93
CA GLU A 360 11.40 9.95 39.64
C GLU A 360 11.12 8.69 40.49
N VAL A 361 9.90 8.54 41.00
CA VAL A 361 9.41 7.30 41.64
C VAL A 361 8.63 6.49 40.62
N ARG A 362 9.28 5.51 39.97
CA ARG A 362 8.66 4.71 38.90
C ARG A 362 7.38 3.98 39.28
N ALA A 363 7.18 3.71 40.58
CA ALA A 363 5.95 3.11 41.09
C ALA A 363 4.70 4.02 40.90
N ASP A 364 4.90 5.32 40.70
CA ASP A 364 3.81 6.28 40.44
C ASP A 364 3.23 6.13 39.04
N LEU A 365 3.93 5.46 38.11
CA LEU A 365 3.40 5.05 36.80
C LEU A 365 2.38 3.91 36.92
N GLY A 366 2.35 3.19 38.05
CA GLY A 366 1.55 1.98 38.18
C GLY A 366 2.06 0.85 37.28
N THR A 367 1.22 -0.17 37.09
CA THR A 367 1.51 -1.26 36.15
C THR A 367 1.06 -0.85 34.74
N ILE A 368 1.97 -0.77 33.79
CA ILE A 368 1.69 -0.46 32.39
C ILE A 368 1.35 -1.73 31.65
N VAL A 369 0.27 -1.73 30.90
CA VAL A 369 -0.22 -2.90 30.16
C VAL A 369 0.09 -2.74 28.67
N VAL A 370 0.77 -3.77 28.12
CA VAL A 370 0.98 -3.91 26.68
C VAL A 370 0.03 -4.97 26.14
N ASN A 371 -0.80 -4.59 25.19
CA ASN A 371 -1.68 -5.52 24.48
C ASN A 371 -1.14 -5.77 23.07
N GLY A 372 -1.00 -7.01 22.71
CA GLY A 372 -0.53 -7.40 21.40
C GLY A 372 0.07 -8.80 21.36
N SER A 373 0.33 -9.24 20.15
CA SER A 373 1.03 -10.50 19.88
C SER A 373 2.11 -10.22 18.83
N GLY A 374 3.32 -10.61 19.10
CA GLY A 374 4.43 -10.45 18.17
C GLY A 374 5.74 -10.80 18.85
N LEU A 375 6.74 -11.10 18.07
CA LEU A 375 8.05 -11.52 18.57
C LEU A 375 8.78 -10.40 19.33
N GLY A 376 8.46 -9.13 19.02
CA GLY A 376 9.06 -7.95 19.64
C GLY A 376 8.52 -7.59 21.02
N VAL A 377 7.32 -8.05 21.41
CA VAL A 377 6.64 -7.60 22.64
C VAL A 377 7.42 -7.97 23.90
N GLU A 378 7.76 -9.24 24.09
CA GLU A 378 8.46 -9.68 25.30
C GLU A 378 9.88 -9.10 25.43
N PRO A 379 10.71 -9.02 24.34
CA PRO A 379 11.99 -8.34 24.40
C PRO A 379 11.88 -6.86 24.77
N ALA A 380 10.93 -6.12 24.19
CA ALA A 380 10.72 -4.71 24.50
C ALA A 380 10.31 -4.51 25.96
N VAL A 381 9.34 -5.28 26.45
CA VAL A 381 8.89 -5.25 27.85
C VAL A 381 10.03 -5.58 28.82
N ALA A 382 10.89 -6.54 28.49
CA ALA A 382 12.05 -6.86 29.32
C ALA A 382 13.01 -5.67 29.43
N VAL A 383 13.28 -5.00 28.32
CA VAL A 383 14.16 -3.80 28.30
C VAL A 383 13.53 -2.65 29.07
N TRP A 384 12.25 -2.34 28.89
CA TRP A 384 11.58 -1.27 29.64
C TRP A 384 11.60 -1.51 31.14
N ARG A 385 11.40 -2.77 31.59
CA ARG A 385 11.55 -3.13 33.01
C ARG A 385 12.97 -2.92 33.52
N GLU A 386 13.96 -3.32 32.72
CA GLU A 386 15.39 -3.23 33.11
C GLU A 386 15.90 -1.79 33.08
N GLU A 387 15.71 -1.09 31.97
CA GLU A 387 16.30 0.23 31.73
C GLU A 387 15.50 1.37 32.38
N LEU A 388 14.16 1.29 32.37
CA LEU A 388 13.33 2.35 32.94
C LEU A 388 12.86 2.05 34.36
N GLY A 389 12.97 0.81 34.82
CA GLY A 389 12.52 0.38 36.15
C GLY A 389 10.99 0.41 36.33
N VAL A 390 10.24 0.28 35.25
CA VAL A 390 8.76 0.34 35.23
C VAL A 390 8.16 -1.05 35.46
N ASP A 391 6.98 -1.10 36.13
CA ASP A 391 6.21 -2.33 36.24
C ASP A 391 5.33 -2.50 35.02
N MET A 392 5.38 -3.68 34.38
CA MET A 392 4.69 -3.93 33.12
C MET A 392 4.01 -5.30 33.10
N ALA A 393 2.87 -5.39 32.43
CA ALA A 393 2.17 -6.62 32.15
C ALA A 393 1.94 -6.76 30.63
N VAL A 394 1.96 -8.00 30.14
CA VAL A 394 1.58 -8.32 28.75
C VAL A 394 0.25 -9.03 28.77
N GLU A 395 -0.69 -8.55 27.99
CA GLU A 395 -1.99 -9.18 27.78
C GLU A 395 -2.13 -9.60 26.33
N THR A 396 -2.48 -10.86 26.11
CA THR A 396 -2.73 -11.41 24.77
C THR A 396 -4.19 -11.79 24.60
N MET A 397 -4.72 -11.58 23.40
CA MET A 397 -6.10 -11.91 23.07
C MET A 397 -6.21 -12.37 21.62
N SER A 398 -7.38 -12.82 21.19
CA SER A 398 -7.61 -13.13 19.77
C SER A 398 -7.55 -11.84 18.94
N PHE A 399 -7.17 -11.95 17.66
CA PHE A 399 -7.04 -10.81 16.76
C PHE A 399 -8.35 -10.00 16.66
N GLY A 400 -9.51 -10.67 16.53
CA GLY A 400 -10.80 -9.98 16.49
C GLY A 400 -11.09 -9.17 17.76
N ASN A 401 -10.84 -9.74 18.95
CA ASN A 401 -11.01 -9.01 20.21
C ASN A 401 -10.02 -7.84 20.34
N PHE A 402 -8.84 -8.00 19.76
CA PHE A 402 -7.84 -6.93 19.76
C PHE A 402 -8.26 -5.75 18.88
N LEU A 403 -8.80 -6.00 17.68
CA LEU A 403 -9.37 -4.94 16.84
C LEU A 403 -10.54 -4.24 17.53
N ASP A 404 -11.49 -5.00 18.11
CA ASP A 404 -12.60 -4.41 18.89
C ASP A 404 -12.10 -3.55 20.05
N LEU A 405 -10.97 -3.92 20.67
CA LEU A 405 -10.37 -3.15 21.75
C LEU A 405 -9.74 -1.86 21.24
N LEU A 406 -9.01 -1.91 20.13
CA LEU A 406 -8.42 -0.72 19.50
C LEU A 406 -9.47 0.31 19.12
N ASP A 407 -10.60 -0.13 18.57
CA ASP A 407 -11.70 0.75 18.15
C ASP A 407 -12.48 1.36 19.31
N THR A 408 -12.60 0.64 20.42
CA THR A 408 -13.49 1.06 21.53
C THR A 408 -12.77 1.73 22.68
N ARG A 409 -11.58 1.27 23.01
CA ARG A 409 -10.73 1.78 24.09
C ARG A 409 -9.30 1.26 23.90
N PRO A 410 -8.45 1.99 23.21
CA PRO A 410 -7.09 1.55 22.98
C PRO A 410 -6.37 1.23 24.30
N PRO A 411 -5.55 0.17 24.35
CA PRO A 411 -4.74 -0.12 25.52
C PRO A 411 -3.62 0.91 25.68
N GLN A 412 -3.03 0.98 26.89
CA GLN A 412 -1.95 1.95 27.18
C GLN A 412 -0.80 1.84 26.16
N ILE A 413 -0.39 0.62 25.83
CA ILE A 413 0.53 0.31 24.72
C ILE A 413 -0.07 -0.83 23.91
N PHE A 414 -0.01 -0.72 22.60
CA PHE A 414 -0.46 -1.76 21.68
C PHE A 414 0.57 -2.01 20.59
N THR A 415 0.49 -3.17 19.91
CA THR A 415 1.36 -3.50 18.78
C THR A 415 0.54 -3.73 17.54
N VAL A 416 0.96 -3.14 16.42
CA VAL A 416 0.31 -3.29 15.12
C VAL A 416 1.36 -3.58 14.06
N ASN A 417 0.98 -4.46 13.11
CA ASN A 417 1.67 -4.61 11.84
C ASN A 417 0.83 -3.92 10.77
N TRP A 418 1.41 -3.04 10.01
CA TRP A 418 0.75 -2.29 8.97
C TRP A 418 1.42 -2.47 7.62
N ILE A 419 0.63 -2.49 6.56
CA ILE A 419 1.10 -2.47 5.17
C ILE A 419 0.62 -1.16 4.58
N ALA A 420 1.50 -0.37 3.99
CA ALA A 420 1.10 0.88 3.35
C ALA A 420 0.14 0.60 2.18
N ASP A 421 -0.99 1.31 2.15
CA ASP A 421 -2.03 1.12 1.13
C ASP A 421 -1.58 1.60 -0.26
N TYR A 422 -0.62 2.53 -0.30
CA TYR A 422 0.03 3.03 -1.51
C TYR A 422 1.48 3.45 -1.19
N PRO A 423 2.38 3.45 -2.17
CA PRO A 423 3.82 3.65 -1.95
C PRO A 423 4.18 5.14 -1.73
N SER A 424 3.65 5.74 -0.69
CA SER A 424 3.96 7.11 -0.28
C SER A 424 4.11 7.19 1.25
N PRO A 425 5.00 8.04 1.78
CA PRO A 425 5.07 8.30 3.21
C PRO A 425 3.73 8.76 3.81
N HIS A 426 2.89 9.41 3.01
CA HIS A 426 1.55 9.84 3.43
C HIS A 426 0.66 8.66 3.83
N ALA A 427 0.81 7.50 3.20
CA ALA A 427 0.06 6.29 3.54
C ALA A 427 0.29 5.80 4.99
N LEU A 428 1.41 6.21 5.60
CA LEU A 428 1.71 5.90 7.00
C LEU A 428 1.34 7.07 7.91
N TYR A 429 1.84 8.27 7.63
CA TYR A 429 1.58 9.43 8.48
C TYR A 429 0.11 9.85 8.48
N GLY A 430 -0.54 9.91 7.32
CA GLY A 430 -1.93 10.30 7.19
C GLY A 430 -2.88 9.25 7.79
N LEU A 431 -2.73 7.98 7.40
CA LEU A 431 -3.66 6.95 7.84
C LEU A 431 -3.49 6.54 9.31
N LEU A 432 -2.26 6.61 9.85
CA LEU A 432 -1.97 6.12 11.20
C LEU A 432 -1.91 7.22 12.26
N LEU A 433 -1.68 8.49 11.88
CA LEU A 433 -1.41 9.56 12.85
C LEU A 433 -2.27 10.82 12.64
N GLU A 434 -2.93 11.00 11.49
CA GLU A 434 -3.78 12.18 11.27
C GLU A 434 -5.04 12.09 12.15
N PRO A 435 -5.46 13.20 12.79
CA PRO A 435 -6.65 13.23 13.62
C PRO A 435 -7.91 12.80 12.85
N GLY A 436 -8.63 11.84 13.42
CA GLY A 436 -9.85 11.29 12.82
C GLY A 436 -9.62 10.24 11.74
N ALA A 437 -8.38 9.89 11.41
CA ALA A 437 -8.08 8.72 10.60
C ALA A 437 -8.49 7.44 11.37
N ALA A 438 -9.15 6.51 10.68
CA ALA A 438 -9.69 5.31 11.31
C ALA A 438 -8.62 4.42 11.97
N SER A 439 -7.38 4.51 11.51
CA SER A 439 -6.26 3.72 12.05
C SER A 439 -5.35 4.50 13.01
N ASN A 440 -5.71 5.72 13.36
CA ASN A 440 -5.07 6.46 14.45
C ASN A 440 -5.57 5.93 15.81
N PHE A 441 -5.26 4.69 16.11
CA PHE A 441 -5.75 3.98 17.29
C PHE A 441 -5.34 4.62 18.62
N GLY A 442 -4.25 5.39 18.63
CA GLY A 442 -3.78 6.14 19.81
C GLY A 442 -4.49 7.46 20.05
N ASP A 443 -5.39 7.85 19.14
CA ASP A 443 -6.12 9.12 19.13
C ASP A 443 -5.19 10.33 19.32
N TRP A 444 -4.01 10.24 18.68
CA TRP A 444 -3.04 11.33 18.70
C TRP A 444 -3.54 12.51 17.89
N HIS A 445 -3.46 13.69 18.47
CA HIS A 445 -3.88 14.95 17.86
C HIS A 445 -2.84 16.03 18.13
N ASP A 446 -2.24 16.57 17.07
CA ASP A 446 -1.22 17.61 17.17
C ASP A 446 -1.30 18.56 15.95
N PRO A 447 -1.67 19.84 16.15
CA PRO A 447 -1.84 20.80 15.05
C PRO A 447 -0.56 21.16 14.30
N GLU A 448 0.62 20.99 14.92
CA GLU A 448 1.90 21.24 14.23
C GLU A 448 2.23 20.08 13.29
N PHE A 449 1.96 18.84 13.71
CA PHE A 449 2.05 17.67 12.85
C PHE A 449 1.13 17.81 11.63
N GLU A 450 -0.14 18.17 11.84
CA GLU A 450 -1.11 18.38 10.75
C GLU A 450 -0.58 19.42 9.74
N THR A 451 -0.07 20.55 10.22
CA THR A 451 0.52 21.59 9.36
C THR A 451 1.72 21.09 8.56
N LEU A 452 2.60 20.29 9.18
CA LEU A 452 3.77 19.71 8.50
C LEU A 452 3.35 18.66 7.46
N LEU A 453 2.37 17.82 7.80
CA LEU A 453 1.86 16.80 6.89
C LEU A 453 1.15 17.41 5.69
N GLU A 454 0.30 18.44 5.88
CA GLU A 454 -0.33 19.20 4.80
C GLU A 454 0.72 19.84 3.88
N ALA A 455 1.78 20.43 4.46
CA ALA A 455 2.87 21.00 3.67
C ALA A 455 3.62 19.93 2.85
N ALA A 456 3.83 18.73 3.42
CA ALA A 456 4.47 17.63 2.73
C ALA A 456 3.57 17.06 1.61
N ALA A 457 2.27 16.95 1.84
CA ALA A 457 1.30 16.51 0.83
C ALA A 457 1.22 17.47 -0.37
N ALA A 458 1.42 18.77 -0.12
CA ALA A 458 1.40 19.82 -1.15
C ALA A 458 2.76 20.06 -1.82
N ALA A 459 3.84 19.41 -1.33
CA ALA A 459 5.20 19.66 -1.81
C ALA A 459 5.38 19.15 -3.25
N GLY A 460 6.11 19.94 -4.05
CA GLY A 460 6.55 19.50 -5.38
C GLY A 460 7.70 18.47 -5.30
N GLU A 461 7.95 17.78 -6.40
CA GLU A 461 8.95 16.70 -6.52
C GLU A 461 10.33 17.06 -5.93
N SER A 462 10.81 18.30 -6.13
CA SER A 462 12.12 18.74 -5.60
C SER A 462 12.13 19.05 -4.10
N GLU A 463 10.99 19.19 -3.45
CA GLU A 463 10.82 19.64 -2.06
C GLU A 463 10.27 18.52 -1.15
N ILE A 464 9.65 17.52 -1.73
CA ILE A 464 8.93 16.45 -1.02
C ILE A 464 9.80 15.72 0.00
N GLY A 465 11.07 15.43 -0.35
CA GLY A 465 12.01 14.76 0.55
C GLY A 465 12.29 15.58 1.82
N GLY A 466 12.52 16.89 1.67
CA GLY A 466 12.74 17.79 2.80
C GLY A 466 11.49 17.99 3.65
N ALA A 467 10.32 18.02 3.02
CA ALA A 467 9.04 18.17 3.72
C ALA A 467 8.71 16.94 4.59
N TYR A 468 8.82 15.73 4.04
CA TYR A 468 8.63 14.50 4.86
C TYR A 468 9.73 14.29 5.90
N ALA A 469 10.97 14.76 5.65
CA ALA A 469 12.02 14.75 6.69
C ALA A 469 11.64 15.63 7.89
N ALA A 470 10.95 16.75 7.68
CA ALA A 470 10.45 17.59 8.76
C ALA A 470 9.30 16.90 9.53
N VAL A 471 8.39 16.20 8.82
CA VAL A 471 7.35 15.37 9.45
C VAL A 471 7.99 14.31 10.34
N GLU A 472 8.96 13.55 9.82
CA GLU A 472 9.66 12.50 10.57
C GLU A 472 10.35 13.03 11.82
N ALA A 473 11.09 14.16 11.69
CA ALA A 473 11.77 14.75 12.83
C ALA A 473 10.79 15.11 13.96
N TYR A 474 9.64 15.65 13.59
CA TYR A 474 8.59 16.01 14.54
C TYR A 474 7.93 14.78 15.18
N VAL A 475 7.55 13.79 14.36
CA VAL A 475 6.98 12.52 14.85
C VAL A 475 7.94 11.80 15.78
N SER A 476 9.23 11.77 15.46
CA SER A 476 10.27 11.17 16.31
C SER A 476 10.40 11.89 17.66
N GLU A 477 10.23 13.22 17.70
CA GLU A 477 10.28 14.02 18.94
C GLU A 477 9.02 13.79 19.79
N GLN A 478 7.84 13.78 19.19
CA GLN A 478 6.56 13.58 19.89
C GLN A 478 6.30 12.12 20.25
N ALA A 479 6.93 11.18 19.53
CA ALA A 479 6.85 9.74 19.70
C ALA A 479 5.41 9.21 19.90
N PRO A 480 4.43 9.53 19.03
CA PRO A 480 3.09 8.96 19.15
C PRO A 480 3.09 7.45 18.96
N VAL A 481 4.08 6.94 18.25
CA VAL A 481 4.36 5.52 18.02
C VAL A 481 5.86 5.25 18.12
N ILE A 482 6.22 3.99 18.35
CA ILE A 482 7.61 3.50 18.28
C ILE A 482 7.71 2.55 17.10
N PRO A 483 8.35 2.93 15.99
CA PRO A 483 8.69 1.99 14.92
C PRO A 483 9.52 0.84 15.49
N TRP A 484 9.19 -0.39 15.16
CA TRP A 484 9.90 -1.56 15.66
C TRP A 484 10.75 -2.23 14.60
N ALA A 485 10.10 -2.79 13.57
CA ALA A 485 10.78 -3.54 12.52
C ALA A 485 10.11 -3.38 11.17
N TYR A 486 10.91 -3.33 10.11
CA TYR A 486 10.42 -3.50 8.74
C TYR A 486 10.36 -4.99 8.42
N GLY A 487 9.28 -5.41 7.76
CA GLY A 487 9.16 -6.78 7.30
C GLY A 487 10.03 -7.04 6.09
N GLU A 488 10.48 -8.28 5.92
CA GLU A 488 11.02 -8.80 4.67
C GLU A 488 10.15 -9.97 4.20
N THR A 489 9.89 -10.02 2.91
CA THR A 489 9.25 -11.17 2.27
C THR A 489 10.26 -11.88 1.39
N TRP A 490 10.29 -13.20 1.47
CA TRP A 490 11.18 -14.02 0.70
C TRP A 490 10.40 -14.83 -0.33
N TRP A 491 10.93 -14.90 -1.53
CA TRP A 491 10.31 -15.55 -2.67
C TRP A 491 11.25 -16.58 -3.27
N LEU A 492 10.74 -17.78 -3.53
CA LEU A 492 11.35 -18.73 -4.42
C LEU A 492 10.79 -18.53 -5.83
N VAL A 493 11.68 -18.31 -6.79
CA VAL A 493 11.36 -17.99 -8.18
C VAL A 493 11.99 -19.04 -9.09
N ALA A 494 11.19 -19.65 -9.97
CA ALA A 494 11.66 -20.65 -10.92
C ALA A 494 12.66 -20.05 -11.92
N ASP A 495 13.64 -20.88 -12.33
CA ASP A 495 14.59 -20.50 -13.36
C ASP A 495 13.87 -20.16 -14.67
N GLY A 496 14.28 -19.09 -15.34
CA GLY A 496 13.68 -18.64 -16.60
C GLY A 496 12.47 -17.72 -16.43
N LEU A 497 11.93 -17.54 -15.24
CA LEU A 497 10.87 -16.55 -15.01
C LEU A 497 11.47 -15.14 -14.93
N ARG A 498 10.93 -14.20 -15.73
CA ARG A 498 11.40 -12.81 -15.86
C ARG A 498 10.27 -11.82 -15.71
N GLY A 499 10.61 -10.55 -15.44
CA GLY A 499 9.62 -9.47 -15.37
C GLY A 499 8.96 -9.30 -13.99
N LEU A 500 9.56 -9.87 -12.95
CA LEU A 500 9.09 -9.74 -11.55
C LEU A 500 9.66 -8.48 -10.87
N GLY A 501 9.78 -7.36 -11.60
CA GLY A 501 10.39 -6.13 -11.09
C GLY A 501 9.72 -5.58 -9.83
N ASN A 502 8.39 -5.63 -9.77
CA ASN A 502 7.61 -5.15 -8.62
C ASN A 502 7.70 -6.08 -7.40
N LEU A 503 8.49 -7.15 -7.47
CA LEU A 503 8.76 -8.01 -6.32
C LEU A 503 9.36 -7.22 -5.15
N THR A 504 10.16 -6.19 -5.46
CA THR A 504 10.83 -5.33 -4.47
C THR A 504 9.87 -4.68 -3.48
N ILE A 505 8.70 -4.22 -3.93
CA ILE A 505 7.67 -3.60 -3.09
C ILE A 505 6.56 -4.58 -2.69
N GLY A 506 6.72 -5.88 -2.99
CA GLY A 506 5.76 -6.92 -2.65
C GLY A 506 4.51 -6.99 -3.54
N LEU A 507 4.41 -6.15 -4.58
CA LEU A 507 3.30 -6.14 -5.53
C LEU A 507 3.71 -6.85 -6.83
N LEU A 508 3.09 -8.01 -7.13
CA LEU A 508 3.40 -8.80 -8.32
C LEU A 508 2.47 -8.43 -9.47
N ASP A 509 3.00 -7.79 -10.50
CA ASP A 509 2.29 -7.54 -11.76
C ASP A 509 2.65 -8.62 -12.78
N PHE A 510 1.77 -9.61 -12.98
CA PHE A 510 2.00 -10.69 -13.94
C PHE A 510 1.77 -10.27 -15.39
N GLY A 511 1.22 -9.09 -15.64
CA GLY A 511 1.01 -8.58 -17.00
C GLY A 511 2.28 -8.43 -17.84
N ARG A 512 3.46 -8.44 -17.20
CA ARG A 512 4.79 -8.32 -17.84
C ARG A 512 5.69 -9.54 -17.63
N VAL A 513 5.23 -10.51 -16.88
CA VAL A 513 6.00 -11.70 -16.55
C VAL A 513 6.05 -12.63 -17.76
N SER A 514 7.21 -13.20 -18.03
CA SER A 514 7.44 -14.12 -19.13
C SER A 514 8.41 -15.23 -18.75
N TRP A 515 8.38 -16.33 -19.49
CA TRP A 515 9.41 -17.33 -19.47
C TRP A 515 10.53 -16.95 -20.45
N ASP A 516 11.78 -17.30 -20.11
CA ASP A 516 12.90 -17.25 -21.06
C ASP A 516 12.59 -18.12 -22.30
N GLU A 517 13.01 -17.68 -23.50
CA GLU A 517 12.87 -18.42 -24.75
C GLU A 517 13.78 -19.67 -24.80
#